data_7fc8ea8af75c7023d72ef1062f7ac636
#
_entry.id   7fc8ea8af75c7023d72ef1062f7ac636
#
_cell.length_a   1.000
_cell.length_b   1.000
_cell.length_c   1.000
_cell.angle_alpha   90.00
_cell.angle_beta   90.00
_cell.angle_gamma   90.00
#
_symmetry.space_group_name_H-M   'P 1'
#
loop_
_entity.id
_entity.type
_entity.pdbx_description
1 polymer ?
#
loop_
_entity_poly.entity_id
_entity_poly.type
_entity_poly.pdbx_seq_one_letter_code
_entity_poly.pdbx_strand_id
1 'polypeptide(L)'
;MPRNLDKGARDRARAARKEPSAAEALRWKQLRGGRQGFKFSREHPIDIYRLDFFCPEAMLNVEMDGEQHDPTRDAKRDLVLADLGILTFRVPNREFFGLDHPAFVNFIDEIREICEARTGRPALRKP
;
A
#
# COMPACT_ATOMS: atom_id res chain seq x y z
N MET A 1 16.19 25.75 7.67
CA MET A 1 16.80 24.65 6.89
C MET A 1 15.78 23.57 6.61
N PRO A 2 15.56 23.23 5.35
CA PRO A 2 14.67 22.12 5.03
C PRO A 2 15.08 20.84 5.75
N ARG A 3 16.38 20.67 5.99
CA ARG A 3 16.90 19.46 6.64
C ARG A 3 16.33 19.27 8.04
N ASN A 4 16.14 20.34 8.81
CA ASN A 4 15.59 20.22 10.15
C ASN A 4 14.12 19.85 10.12
N LEU A 5 13.38 20.41 9.16
CA LEU A 5 11.99 20.05 8.94
C LEU A 5 11.88 18.60 8.48
N ASP A 6 12.80 18.19 7.58
CA ASP A 6 12.83 16.83 7.09
C ASP A 6 13.11 15.85 8.23
N LYS A 7 14.01 16.21 9.13
CA LYS A 7 14.31 15.37 10.27
C LYS A 7 13.10 15.20 11.18
N GLY A 8 12.41 16.30 11.51
CA GLY A 8 11.22 16.23 12.34
C GLY A 8 10.11 15.41 11.69
N ALA A 9 9.91 15.60 10.38
CA ALA A 9 8.93 14.83 9.64
C ALA A 9 9.30 13.35 9.60
N ARG A 10 10.57 13.03 9.41
CA ARG A 10 11.04 11.65 9.40
C ARG A 10 10.88 10.99 10.77
N ASP A 11 11.18 11.73 11.83
CA ASP A 11 11.04 11.20 13.19
C ASP A 11 9.58 10.89 13.51
N ARG A 12 8.67 11.77 13.13
CA ARG A 12 7.24 11.53 13.30
C ARG A 12 6.77 10.35 12.46
N ALA A 13 7.21 10.25 11.24
CA ALA A 13 6.87 9.16 10.35
C ALA A 13 7.42 7.83 10.87
N ARG A 14 8.65 7.86 11.42
CA ARG A 14 9.26 6.67 12.00
C ARG A 14 8.49 6.20 13.22
N ALA A 15 8.09 7.13 14.09
CA ALA A 15 7.29 6.79 15.26
C ALA A 15 5.94 6.20 14.84
N ALA A 16 5.30 6.78 13.83
CA ALA A 16 4.05 6.26 13.29
C ALA A 16 4.24 4.85 12.69
N ARG A 17 5.39 4.60 12.04
CA ARG A 17 5.68 3.31 11.43
C ARG A 17 5.96 2.21 12.44
N LYS A 18 6.45 2.57 13.64
CA LYS A 18 6.70 1.57 14.68
C LYS A 18 5.41 0.90 15.13
N GLU A 19 4.29 1.59 14.96
CA GLU A 19 2.99 1.08 15.36
C GLU A 19 2.03 1.15 14.17
N PRO A 20 2.24 0.29 13.16
CA PRO A 20 1.32 0.27 12.03
C PRO A 20 -0.07 -0.11 12.52
N SER A 21 -1.10 0.36 11.84
CA SER A 21 -2.47 -0.02 12.17
C SER A 21 -2.62 -1.54 12.04
N ALA A 22 -3.63 -2.08 12.75
CA ALA A 22 -3.93 -3.51 12.64
C ALA A 22 -4.22 -3.91 11.19
N ALA A 23 -4.88 -3.02 10.44
CA ALA A 23 -5.18 -3.24 9.04
C ALA A 23 -3.91 -3.35 8.20
N GLU A 24 -2.97 -2.43 8.42
CA GLU A 24 -1.69 -2.45 7.68
C GLU A 24 -0.88 -3.70 8.03
N ALA A 25 -0.83 -4.07 9.31
CA ALA A 25 -0.09 -5.26 9.73
C ALA A 25 -0.67 -6.53 9.10
N LEU A 26 -1.99 -6.65 9.05
CA LEU A 26 -2.65 -7.80 8.45
C LEU A 26 -2.40 -7.84 6.94
N ARG A 27 -2.50 -6.69 6.28
CA ARG A 27 -2.24 -6.62 4.83
C ARG A 27 -0.80 -7.02 4.52
N TRP A 28 0.15 -6.55 5.33
CA TRP A 28 1.54 -6.91 5.12
C TRP A 28 1.76 -8.42 5.26
N LYS A 29 1.10 -9.05 6.23
CA LYS A 29 1.16 -10.51 6.38
C LYS A 29 0.68 -11.23 5.11
N GLN A 30 -0.31 -10.67 4.43
CA GLN A 30 -0.85 -11.26 3.21
C GLN A 30 0.07 -11.07 2.00
N LEU A 31 0.84 -9.97 1.98
CA LEU A 31 1.63 -9.59 0.80
C LEU A 31 3.10 -9.96 0.89
N ARG A 32 3.67 -10.03 2.09
CA ARG A 32 5.10 -10.26 2.26
C ARG A 32 5.54 -11.61 1.73
N GLY A 33 6.83 -11.71 1.37
CA GLY A 33 7.42 -12.98 0.96
C GLY A 33 6.91 -13.51 -0.35
N GLY A 34 6.30 -12.68 -1.18
CA GLY A 34 5.77 -13.12 -2.47
C GLY A 34 4.55 -14.02 -2.36
N ARG A 35 3.82 -13.95 -1.25
CA ARG A 35 2.69 -14.86 -0.97
C ARG A 35 1.60 -14.83 -2.03
N GLN A 36 1.43 -13.70 -2.71
CA GLN A 36 0.41 -13.58 -3.76
C GLN A 36 1.01 -13.76 -5.16
N GLY A 37 2.26 -14.24 -5.24
CA GLY A 37 2.93 -14.46 -6.51
C GLY A 37 3.65 -13.23 -7.04
N PHE A 38 3.64 -12.14 -6.31
CA PHE A 38 4.30 -10.88 -6.65
C PHE A 38 5.00 -10.33 -5.43
N LYS A 39 6.14 -9.69 -5.65
CA LYS A 39 6.94 -9.16 -4.55
C LYS A 39 6.48 -7.75 -4.20
N PHE A 40 6.14 -7.54 -2.94
CA PHE A 40 5.78 -6.23 -2.41
C PHE A 40 6.81 -5.78 -1.38
N SER A 41 7.08 -4.49 -1.35
CA SER A 41 7.81 -3.84 -0.27
C SER A 41 6.88 -2.88 0.44
N ARG A 42 7.07 -2.69 1.73
CA ARG A 42 6.26 -1.74 2.50
C ARG A 42 7.04 -0.46 2.74
N GLU A 43 6.30 0.64 2.91
CA GLU A 43 6.87 1.95 3.19
C GLU A 43 7.94 2.33 2.16
N HIS A 44 7.65 2.05 0.91
CA HIS A 44 8.59 2.25 -0.18
C HIS A 44 8.67 3.73 -0.56
N PRO A 45 9.86 4.36 -0.53
CA PRO A 45 9.98 5.77 -0.88
C PRO A 45 9.99 5.96 -2.40
N ILE A 46 9.10 6.83 -2.87
CA ILE A 46 9.07 7.28 -4.26
C ILE A 46 8.97 8.79 -4.23
N ASP A 47 9.98 9.49 -4.71
CA ASP A 47 10.06 10.94 -4.67
C ASP A 47 9.91 11.43 -3.22
N ILE A 48 8.98 12.33 -2.94
CA ILE A 48 8.72 12.81 -1.58
C ILE A 48 7.71 11.95 -0.84
N TYR A 49 7.17 10.94 -1.51
CA TYR A 49 6.10 10.11 -0.96
C TYR A 49 6.63 8.80 -0.39
N ARG A 50 5.84 8.22 0.47
CA ARG A 50 6.12 6.91 1.03
C ARG A 50 4.89 6.05 0.79
N LEU A 51 5.08 5.00 0.02
CA LEU A 51 3.99 4.11 -0.39
C LEU A 51 3.81 3.00 0.63
N ASP A 52 2.57 2.71 1.02
CA ASP A 52 2.31 1.69 2.03
C ASP A 52 2.82 0.33 1.58
N PHE A 53 2.36 -0.14 0.42
CA PHE A 53 2.78 -1.42 -0.15
C PHE A 53 2.98 -1.26 -1.64
N PHE A 54 4.19 -1.45 -2.10
CA PHE A 54 4.54 -1.22 -3.50
C PHE A 54 5.04 -2.50 -4.15
N CYS A 55 4.48 -2.83 -5.32
CA CYS A 55 4.95 -3.91 -6.17
C CYS A 55 5.68 -3.31 -7.36
N PRO A 56 7.01 -3.35 -7.41
CA PRO A 56 7.75 -2.76 -8.52
C PRO A 56 7.44 -3.39 -9.87
N GLU A 57 7.27 -4.70 -9.91
CA GLU A 57 6.99 -5.39 -11.16
C GLU A 57 5.68 -4.94 -11.79
N ALA A 58 4.64 -4.78 -10.99
CA ALA A 58 3.32 -4.36 -11.46
C ALA A 58 3.17 -2.84 -11.48
N MET A 59 4.13 -2.11 -10.91
CA MET A 59 4.01 -0.67 -10.69
C MET A 59 2.70 -0.34 -10.00
N LEU A 60 2.43 -1.07 -8.93
CA LEU A 60 1.20 -0.96 -8.16
C LEU A 60 1.49 -0.52 -6.74
N ASN A 61 0.80 0.53 -6.31
CA ASN A 61 0.80 1.00 -4.93
C ASN A 61 -0.53 0.63 -4.29
N VAL A 62 -0.50 -0.15 -3.21
CA VAL A 62 -1.69 -0.47 -2.43
C VAL A 62 -1.66 0.40 -1.17
N GLU A 63 -2.69 1.22 -1.01
CA GLU A 63 -2.80 2.14 0.12
C GLU A 63 -3.94 1.72 1.03
N MET A 64 -3.68 1.72 2.34
CA MET A 64 -4.73 1.49 3.33
C MET A 64 -5.41 2.83 3.62
N ASP A 65 -6.72 2.89 3.39
CA ASP A 65 -7.48 4.14 3.49
C ASP A 65 -8.00 4.32 4.91
N GLY A 66 -7.32 5.16 5.68
CA GLY A 66 -7.67 5.45 7.07
C GLY A 66 -8.68 6.57 7.22
N GLU A 67 -9.01 6.90 8.49
CA GLU A 67 -10.01 7.91 8.82
C GLU A 67 -9.58 9.33 8.46
N GLN A 68 -8.29 9.59 8.41
CA GLN A 68 -7.77 10.93 8.13
C GLN A 68 -7.40 11.13 6.66
N HIS A 69 -8.23 10.59 5.83
CA HIS A 69 -8.09 10.67 4.40
C HIS A 69 -8.37 12.10 3.91
N ASP A 70 -7.43 12.66 3.12
CA ASP A 70 -7.60 13.96 2.48
C ASP A 70 -7.71 13.77 0.97
N PRO A 71 -8.94 13.86 0.42
CA PRO A 71 -9.14 13.58 -1.01
C PRO A 71 -8.33 14.47 -1.94
N THR A 72 -8.14 15.75 -1.59
CA THR A 72 -7.41 16.69 -2.44
C THR A 72 -5.93 16.34 -2.50
N ARG A 73 -5.33 16.07 -1.34
CA ARG A 73 -3.93 15.69 -1.25
C ARG A 73 -3.70 14.35 -1.95
N ASP A 74 -4.61 13.40 -1.75
CA ASP A 74 -4.49 12.08 -2.35
C ASP A 74 -4.60 12.14 -3.86
N ALA A 75 -5.52 12.93 -4.39
CA ALA A 75 -5.67 13.09 -5.84
C ALA A 75 -4.39 13.66 -6.47
N LYS A 76 -3.80 14.66 -5.81
CA LYS A 76 -2.55 15.26 -6.29
C LYS A 76 -1.41 14.25 -6.28
N ARG A 77 -1.28 13.49 -5.20
CA ARG A 77 -0.26 12.47 -5.09
C ARG A 77 -0.46 11.39 -6.17
N ASP A 78 -1.70 10.97 -6.37
CA ASP A 78 -2.01 9.93 -7.35
C ASP A 78 -1.63 10.37 -8.77
N LEU A 79 -1.82 11.65 -9.10
CA LEU A 79 -1.41 12.17 -10.41
C LEU A 79 0.12 12.11 -10.58
N VAL A 80 0.85 12.49 -9.55
CA VAL A 80 2.33 12.42 -9.59
C VAL A 80 2.77 10.97 -9.78
N LEU A 81 2.18 10.05 -9.03
CA LEU A 81 2.52 8.64 -9.13
C LEU A 81 2.12 8.07 -10.49
N ALA A 82 0.96 8.48 -11.02
CA ALA A 82 0.51 8.04 -12.34
C ALA A 82 1.48 8.48 -13.44
N ASP A 83 2.04 9.69 -13.33
CA ASP A 83 3.04 10.16 -14.27
C ASP A 83 4.30 9.28 -14.26
N LEU A 84 4.56 8.62 -13.14
CA LEU A 84 5.66 7.66 -13.02
C LEU A 84 5.26 6.23 -13.42
N GLY A 85 4.03 6.06 -13.88
CA GLY A 85 3.51 4.74 -14.28
C GLY A 85 2.97 3.91 -13.14
N ILE A 86 2.75 4.52 -11.97
CA ILE A 86 2.30 3.80 -10.78
C ILE A 86 0.80 3.97 -10.59
N LEU A 87 0.10 2.86 -10.52
CA LEU A 87 -1.34 2.83 -10.21
C LEU A 87 -1.51 2.74 -8.69
N THR A 88 -2.42 3.53 -8.15
CA THR A 88 -2.77 3.46 -6.73
C THR A 88 -4.11 2.77 -6.55
N PHE A 89 -4.11 1.72 -5.73
CA PHE A 89 -5.31 0.98 -5.35
C PHE A 89 -5.55 1.17 -3.86
N ARG A 90 -6.65 1.84 -3.50
CA ARG A 90 -6.98 2.12 -2.09
C ARG A 90 -7.92 1.07 -1.55
N VAL A 91 -7.54 0.54 -0.38
CA VAL A 91 -8.31 -0.48 0.32
C VAL A 91 -8.85 0.11 1.61
N PRO A 92 -10.17 0.10 1.83
CA PRO A 92 -10.72 0.65 3.07
C PRO A 92 -10.27 -0.13 4.30
N ASN A 93 -9.90 0.60 5.37
CA ASN A 93 -9.52 -0.03 6.63
C ASN A 93 -10.67 -0.84 7.24
N ARG A 94 -11.90 -0.50 6.92
CA ARG A 94 -13.07 -1.18 7.49
C ARG A 94 -13.15 -2.66 7.15
N GLU A 95 -12.38 -3.14 6.17
CA GLU A 95 -12.35 -4.56 5.85
C GLU A 95 -11.82 -5.40 7.02
N PHE A 96 -11.23 -4.75 8.03
CA PHE A 96 -10.57 -5.42 9.14
C PHE A 96 -11.37 -5.39 10.43
N PHE A 97 -12.67 -5.33 10.35
CA PHE A 97 -13.53 -5.49 11.53
C PHE A 97 -13.52 -6.91 12.09
N GLY A 98 -12.76 -7.79 11.47
CA GLY A 98 -12.62 -9.17 11.87
C GLY A 98 -12.94 -10.08 10.71
N LEU A 99 -12.20 -11.19 10.61
CA LEU A 99 -12.37 -12.13 9.51
C LEU A 99 -13.74 -12.78 9.51
N ASP A 100 -14.38 -12.84 10.68
CA ASP A 100 -15.69 -13.46 10.83
C ASP A 100 -16.85 -12.49 10.64
N HIS A 101 -16.55 -11.22 10.43
CA HIS A 101 -17.60 -10.22 10.26
C HIS A 101 -18.26 -10.38 8.89
N PRO A 102 -19.62 -10.39 8.83
CA PRO A 102 -20.30 -10.60 7.54
C PRO A 102 -19.97 -9.57 6.47
N ALA A 103 -19.57 -8.36 6.86
CA ALA A 103 -19.18 -7.30 5.93
C ALA A 103 -17.70 -7.33 5.57
N PHE A 104 -16.96 -8.32 6.05
CA PHE A 104 -15.54 -8.42 5.72
C PHE A 104 -15.35 -8.71 4.24
N VAL A 105 -14.56 -7.88 3.60
CA VAL A 105 -14.16 -8.05 2.21
C VAL A 105 -12.65 -8.02 2.15
N ASN A 106 -12.06 -9.11 1.67
CA ASN A 106 -10.62 -9.19 1.54
C ASN A 106 -10.23 -8.88 0.10
N PHE A 107 -9.65 -7.71 -0.09
CA PHE A 107 -9.28 -7.23 -1.42
C PHE A 107 -8.04 -7.91 -2.01
N ILE A 108 -7.54 -8.96 -1.37
CA ILE A 108 -6.29 -9.60 -1.82
C ILE A 108 -6.40 -10.20 -3.21
N ASP A 109 -7.56 -10.75 -3.55
CA ASP A 109 -7.78 -11.31 -4.90
C ASP A 109 -7.74 -10.21 -5.95
N GLU A 110 -8.33 -9.05 -5.66
CA GLU A 110 -8.31 -7.92 -6.57
C GLU A 110 -6.89 -7.40 -6.77
N ILE A 111 -6.11 -7.33 -5.68
CA ILE A 111 -4.72 -6.91 -5.75
C ILE A 111 -3.94 -7.85 -6.68
N ARG A 112 -4.13 -9.15 -6.51
CA ARG A 112 -3.46 -10.15 -7.35
C ARG A 112 -3.87 -10.01 -8.81
N GLU A 113 -5.16 -9.82 -9.07
CA GLU A 113 -5.67 -9.65 -10.43
C GLU A 113 -5.10 -8.41 -11.11
N ILE A 114 -4.98 -7.32 -10.36
CA ILE A 114 -4.36 -6.10 -10.89
C ILE A 114 -2.90 -6.36 -11.26
N CYS A 115 -2.17 -7.05 -10.39
CA CYS A 115 -0.78 -7.40 -10.67
C CYS A 115 -0.66 -8.27 -11.90
N GLU A 116 -1.54 -9.26 -12.05
CA GLU A 116 -1.53 -10.13 -13.23
C GLU A 116 -1.80 -9.34 -14.51
N ALA A 117 -2.78 -8.45 -14.46
CA ALA A 117 -3.12 -7.64 -15.63
C ALA A 117 -1.98 -6.69 -16.02
N ARG A 118 -1.34 -6.09 -15.03
CA ARG A 118 -0.29 -5.10 -15.29
C ARG A 118 1.04 -5.72 -15.69
N THR A 119 1.31 -6.95 -15.25
CA THR A 119 2.57 -7.64 -15.58
C THR A 119 2.44 -8.55 -16.81
N GLY A 120 1.22 -8.92 -17.17
CA GLY A 120 0.99 -9.85 -18.27
C GLY A 120 1.36 -11.28 -17.93
N ARG A 121 1.56 -11.60 -16.64
CA ARG A 121 1.87 -12.96 -16.22
C ARG A 121 0.96 -13.42 -15.08
N PRO A 122 0.74 -14.73 -14.95
CA PRO A 122 -0.05 -15.24 -13.83
C PRO A 122 0.71 -15.14 -12.50
N ALA A 123 -0.03 -15.13 -11.43
CA ALA A 123 0.56 -15.14 -10.09
C ALA A 123 1.15 -16.54 -9.83
N LEU A 124 2.44 -16.58 -9.49
CA LEU A 124 3.12 -17.84 -9.15
C LEU A 124 3.15 -17.97 -7.64
N ARG A 125 2.09 -18.58 -7.09
CA ARG A 125 1.99 -18.76 -5.66
C ARG A 125 2.72 -20.03 -5.25
N LYS A 126 3.42 -19.93 -4.12
CA LYS A 126 4.07 -21.10 -3.55
C LYS A 126 3.00 -22.09 -3.06
N PRO A 127 3.21 -23.37 -3.26
CA PRO A 127 2.28 -24.38 -2.76
C PRO A 127 2.22 -24.42 -1.24
#